data_108724d3f7a122d41e1ed71048bada8a
#
_entry.id   108724d3f7a122d41e1ed71048bada8a
#
_cell.length_a   1.000
_cell.length_b   1.000
_cell.length_c   1.000
_cell.angle_alpha   90.00
_cell.angle_beta   90.00
_cell.angle_gamma   90.00
#
_symmetry.space_group_name_H-M   'P 1'
#
loop_
_entity.id
_entity.type
_entity.pdbx_description
1 polymer ?
#
loop_
_entity_poly.entity_id
_entity_poly.type
_entity_poly.pdbx_seq_one_letter_code
_entity_poly.pdbx_strand_id
1 'polypeptide(L)'
;MIKVEKSNSVLGATVGGFDLSKPFSDDEVSNFIQVLSENEVVFIRDQDISYEDHKRLAEYFGSLQTHPAYPTIDGFPEITILENDRENPSKIEEWHTDMTFKASPPLGSILIGRVIPETGGDTLFASLSAAFSDLDKEMQDKLLGLNAIHSFEHGFQESLAEEGGRERLADALKENPPISHPVVKIHPITNKKVLYVNRLFTSHIENMDSSESKDLLEFLFDHIQKDKFVCRFSWEANSIAFWDNRSVLHKPVNDYWPQLRRMERITIEG
;
A
#
# COMPACT_ATOMS: atom_id res chain seq x y z
N MET A 1 12.43 -16.10 -18.35
CA MET A 1 12.98 -14.74 -18.06
C MET A 1 11.81 -13.78 -17.93
N ILE A 2 11.70 -13.04 -16.83
CA ILE A 2 10.63 -12.06 -16.58
C ILE A 2 10.73 -10.96 -17.65
N LYS A 3 9.60 -10.69 -18.33
CA LYS A 3 9.47 -9.54 -19.23
C LYS A 3 9.01 -8.36 -18.40
N VAL A 4 9.62 -7.20 -18.59
CA VAL A 4 9.34 -5.98 -17.82
C VAL A 4 9.05 -4.85 -18.79
N GLU A 5 7.86 -4.25 -18.68
CA GLU A 5 7.44 -3.07 -19.42
C GLU A 5 7.10 -1.95 -18.41
N LYS A 6 7.90 -0.91 -18.39
CA LYS A 6 7.73 0.19 -17.42
C LYS A 6 6.47 1.00 -17.72
N SER A 7 5.69 1.31 -16.68
CA SER A 7 4.50 2.17 -16.79
C SER A 7 4.87 3.63 -17.03
N ASN A 8 5.92 4.11 -16.34
CA ASN A 8 6.54 5.41 -16.57
C ASN A 8 8.03 5.37 -16.17
N SER A 9 8.70 6.51 -16.14
CA SER A 9 10.13 6.60 -15.81
C SER A 9 10.44 6.49 -14.32
N VAL A 10 9.43 6.55 -13.44
CA VAL A 10 9.61 6.70 -12.00
C VAL A 10 9.25 5.43 -11.24
N LEU A 11 8.04 4.89 -11.44
CA LEU A 11 7.58 3.69 -10.79
C LEU A 11 6.59 2.92 -11.68
N GLY A 12 6.38 1.68 -11.30
CA GLY A 12 5.39 0.79 -11.93
C GLY A 12 5.92 0.09 -13.17
N ALA A 13 5.69 -1.20 -13.25
CA ALA A 13 5.97 -2.00 -14.44
C ALA A 13 4.94 -3.11 -14.62
N THR A 14 4.50 -3.34 -15.85
CA THR A 14 3.80 -4.56 -16.20
C THR A 14 4.82 -5.67 -16.40
N VAL A 15 4.62 -6.78 -15.70
CA VAL A 15 5.53 -7.93 -15.73
C VAL A 15 4.82 -9.17 -16.23
N GLY A 16 5.54 -10.01 -16.96
CA GLY A 16 5.00 -11.24 -17.54
C GLY A 16 6.09 -12.19 -17.98
N GLY A 17 5.69 -13.22 -18.75
CA GLY A 17 6.60 -14.27 -19.22
C GLY A 17 6.71 -15.44 -18.24
N PHE A 18 5.76 -15.55 -17.31
CA PHE A 18 5.60 -16.62 -16.33
C PHE A 18 4.11 -16.95 -16.15
N ASP A 19 3.86 -18.06 -15.51
CA ASP A 19 2.52 -18.57 -15.18
C ASP A 19 2.45 -18.77 -13.67
N LEU A 20 1.68 -17.94 -12.99
CA LEU A 20 1.57 -17.94 -11.52
C LEU A 20 0.85 -19.17 -10.97
N SER A 21 0.19 -19.97 -11.79
CA SER A 21 -0.35 -21.28 -11.38
C SER A 21 0.76 -22.32 -11.12
N LYS A 22 2.01 -22.00 -11.48
CA LYS A 22 3.18 -22.85 -11.28
C LYS A 22 4.10 -22.28 -10.20
N PRO A 23 4.81 -23.16 -9.46
CA PRO A 23 5.80 -22.70 -8.50
C PRO A 23 6.99 -22.03 -9.23
N PHE A 24 7.53 -20.99 -8.57
CA PHE A 24 8.77 -20.36 -8.99
C PHE A 24 9.98 -21.14 -8.47
N SER A 25 11.07 -21.13 -9.25
CA SER A 25 12.39 -21.49 -8.77
C SER A 25 12.99 -20.36 -7.91
N ASP A 26 14.02 -20.66 -7.12
CA ASP A 26 14.71 -19.66 -6.28
C ASP A 26 15.28 -18.49 -7.11
N ASP A 27 15.75 -18.76 -8.32
CA ASP A 27 16.25 -17.74 -9.26
C ASP A 27 15.11 -16.84 -9.75
N GLU A 28 13.91 -17.40 -10.01
CA GLU A 28 12.74 -16.62 -10.42
C GLU A 28 12.23 -15.75 -9.27
N VAL A 29 12.19 -16.26 -8.03
CA VAL A 29 11.85 -15.50 -6.84
C VAL A 29 12.83 -14.34 -6.65
N SER A 30 14.14 -14.62 -6.72
CA SER A 30 15.19 -13.61 -6.55
C SER A 30 15.08 -12.51 -7.61
N ASN A 31 14.83 -12.89 -8.87
CA ASN A 31 14.63 -11.95 -9.96
C ASN A 31 13.35 -11.12 -9.79
N PHE A 32 12.27 -11.74 -9.29
CA PHE A 32 11.02 -11.02 -9.03
C PHE A 32 11.18 -9.98 -7.91
N ILE A 33 11.89 -10.32 -6.82
CA ILE A 33 12.21 -9.39 -5.73
C ILE A 33 12.98 -8.19 -6.26
N GLN A 34 13.97 -8.42 -7.13
CA GLN A 34 14.74 -7.34 -7.75
C GLN A 34 13.83 -6.45 -8.61
N VAL A 35 13.01 -7.04 -9.49
CA VAL A 35 12.10 -6.30 -10.37
C VAL A 35 11.09 -5.47 -9.56
N LEU A 36 10.51 -6.04 -8.49
CA LEU A 36 9.60 -5.31 -7.59
C LEU A 36 10.33 -4.13 -6.93
N SER A 37 11.51 -4.36 -6.36
CA SER A 37 12.26 -3.34 -5.64
C SER A 37 12.72 -2.19 -6.54
N GLU A 38 13.06 -2.47 -7.80
CA GLU A 38 13.47 -1.46 -8.78
C GLU A 38 12.30 -0.62 -9.30
N ASN A 39 11.09 -1.21 -9.39
CA ASN A 39 9.90 -0.57 -9.95
C ASN A 39 8.88 -0.17 -8.88
N GLU A 40 9.07 -0.55 -7.62
CA GLU A 40 8.27 -0.22 -6.43
C GLU A 40 6.84 -0.82 -6.46
N VAL A 41 6.22 -0.96 -7.63
CA VAL A 41 4.97 -1.70 -7.87
C VAL A 41 5.05 -2.42 -9.20
N VAL A 42 4.55 -3.66 -9.24
CA VAL A 42 4.44 -4.44 -10.46
C VAL A 42 2.99 -4.86 -10.72
N PHE A 43 2.63 -4.89 -12.00
CA PHE A 43 1.31 -5.26 -12.48
C PHE A 43 1.41 -6.51 -13.33
N ILE A 44 0.49 -7.46 -13.12
CA ILE A 44 0.45 -8.72 -13.84
C ILE A 44 -0.95 -8.89 -14.41
N ARG A 45 -1.05 -9.17 -15.69
CA ARG A 45 -2.31 -9.34 -16.40
C ARG A 45 -2.59 -10.84 -16.65
N ASP A 46 -3.84 -11.14 -16.92
CA ASP A 46 -4.30 -12.45 -17.43
C ASP A 46 -3.90 -13.64 -16.53
N GLN A 47 -4.01 -13.47 -15.20
CA GLN A 47 -3.65 -14.50 -14.22
C GLN A 47 -4.91 -15.09 -13.57
N ASP A 48 -5.40 -16.19 -14.17
CA ASP A 48 -6.46 -17.00 -13.54
C ASP A 48 -5.81 -18.01 -12.58
N ILE A 49 -5.64 -17.59 -11.32
CA ILE A 49 -4.97 -18.38 -10.28
C ILE A 49 -5.93 -18.74 -9.15
N SER A 50 -5.68 -19.92 -8.55
CA SER A 50 -6.39 -20.39 -7.38
C SER A 50 -6.00 -19.64 -6.11
N TYR A 51 -6.71 -19.87 -5.00
CA TYR A 51 -6.35 -19.30 -3.70
C TYR A 51 -5.01 -19.85 -3.18
N GLU A 52 -4.73 -21.14 -3.45
CA GLU A 52 -3.45 -21.78 -3.16
C GLU A 52 -2.30 -21.11 -3.92
N ASP A 53 -2.51 -20.77 -5.19
CA ASP A 53 -1.51 -20.10 -6.02
C ASP A 53 -1.25 -18.68 -5.51
N HIS A 54 -2.31 -17.93 -5.15
CA HIS A 54 -2.20 -16.60 -4.57
C HIS A 54 -1.42 -16.63 -3.25
N LYS A 55 -1.74 -17.58 -2.36
CA LYS A 55 -1.02 -17.79 -1.11
C LYS A 55 0.45 -18.16 -1.36
N ARG A 56 0.72 -19.14 -2.21
CA ARG A 56 2.07 -19.56 -2.57
C ARG A 56 2.91 -18.40 -3.11
N LEU A 57 2.33 -17.57 -4.00
CA LEU A 57 3.01 -16.39 -4.51
C LEU A 57 3.44 -15.46 -3.37
N ALA A 58 2.58 -15.19 -2.42
CA ALA A 58 2.89 -14.30 -1.31
C ALA A 58 3.92 -14.90 -0.34
N GLU A 59 3.88 -16.21 -0.09
CA GLU A 59 4.80 -16.93 0.81
C GLU A 59 6.27 -16.89 0.34
N TYR A 60 6.55 -16.63 -0.94
CA TYR A 60 7.91 -16.42 -1.41
C TYR A 60 8.58 -15.15 -0.85
N PHE A 61 7.80 -14.21 -0.35
CA PHE A 61 8.28 -12.90 0.11
C PHE A 61 8.29 -12.76 1.63
N GLY A 62 7.62 -13.65 2.36
CA GLY A 62 7.61 -13.63 3.82
C GLY A 62 6.37 -14.28 4.43
N SER A 63 6.24 -14.16 5.75
CA SER A 63 5.06 -14.60 6.49
C SER A 63 3.83 -13.80 6.08
N LEU A 64 2.66 -14.42 6.15
CA LEU A 64 1.41 -13.80 5.74
C LEU A 64 0.64 -13.27 6.94
N GLN A 65 0.09 -12.08 6.78
CA GLN A 65 -0.70 -11.43 7.81
C GLN A 65 -2.19 -11.76 7.64
N THR A 66 -2.87 -12.03 8.75
CA THR A 66 -4.33 -12.08 8.81
C THR A 66 -4.88 -10.72 9.23
N HIS A 67 -6.04 -10.33 8.71
CA HIS A 67 -6.66 -9.05 9.05
C HIS A 67 -7.94 -9.26 9.89
N PRO A 68 -8.00 -8.75 11.14
CA PRO A 68 -9.11 -9.05 12.04
C PRO A 68 -10.44 -8.38 11.68
N ALA A 69 -10.39 -7.31 10.86
CA ALA A 69 -11.56 -6.45 10.60
C ALA A 69 -12.23 -6.66 9.23
N TYR A 70 -11.62 -7.45 8.33
CA TYR A 70 -12.19 -7.72 7.02
C TYR A 70 -12.60 -9.18 6.88
N PRO A 71 -13.64 -9.50 6.08
CA PRO A 71 -13.96 -10.87 5.73
C PRO A 71 -12.82 -11.52 4.96
N THR A 72 -12.67 -12.82 5.11
CA THR A 72 -11.64 -13.63 4.46
C THR A 72 -12.24 -14.77 3.65
N ILE A 73 -11.44 -15.40 2.81
CA ILE A 73 -11.87 -16.60 2.07
C ILE A 73 -11.88 -17.79 3.03
N ASP A 74 -12.95 -18.61 2.96
CA ASP A 74 -13.05 -19.82 3.75
C ASP A 74 -11.88 -20.79 3.44
N GLY A 75 -11.19 -21.23 4.48
CA GLY A 75 -9.97 -22.03 4.38
C GLY A 75 -8.68 -21.23 4.11
N PHE A 76 -8.77 -19.91 3.84
CA PHE A 76 -7.62 -19.03 3.57
C PHE A 76 -7.74 -17.72 4.36
N PRO A 77 -7.53 -17.74 5.67
CA PRO A 77 -7.70 -16.55 6.53
C PRO A 77 -6.75 -15.39 6.20
N GLU A 78 -5.67 -15.65 5.49
CA GLU A 78 -4.73 -14.66 4.97
C GLU A 78 -5.24 -13.91 3.72
N ILE A 79 -6.28 -14.42 3.02
CA ILE A 79 -6.87 -13.76 1.86
C ILE A 79 -8.04 -12.90 2.32
N THR A 80 -7.82 -11.61 2.37
CA THR A 80 -8.81 -10.59 2.74
C THR A 80 -9.68 -10.23 1.54
N ILE A 81 -10.99 -10.19 1.72
CA ILE A 81 -11.97 -9.74 0.72
C ILE A 81 -12.21 -8.24 0.89
N LEU A 82 -11.98 -7.46 -0.16
CA LEU A 82 -12.31 -6.05 -0.24
C LEU A 82 -13.43 -5.90 -1.28
N GLU A 83 -14.67 -5.84 -0.79
CA GLU A 83 -15.87 -5.77 -1.63
C GLU A 83 -16.64 -4.49 -1.31
N ASN A 84 -16.95 -3.75 -2.36
CA ASN A 84 -17.74 -2.53 -2.28
C ASN A 84 -18.85 -2.60 -3.32
N ASP A 85 -20.03 -2.14 -2.95
CA ASP A 85 -21.22 -2.10 -3.76
C ASP A 85 -22.10 -0.88 -3.42
N ARG A 86 -23.35 -0.90 -3.89
CA ARG A 86 -24.31 0.18 -3.61
C ARG A 86 -24.56 0.39 -2.11
N GLU A 87 -24.60 -0.69 -1.32
CA GLU A 87 -24.97 -0.67 0.09
C GLU A 87 -23.70 -0.43 0.98
N ASN A 88 -22.55 -0.83 0.48
CA ASN A 88 -21.26 -0.74 1.18
C ASN A 88 -20.24 0.04 0.34
N PRO A 89 -20.35 1.36 0.21
CA PRO A 89 -19.39 2.18 -0.53
C PRO A 89 -18.00 2.12 0.10
N SER A 90 -16.96 2.29 -0.71
CA SER A 90 -15.60 2.40 -0.20
C SER A 90 -15.44 3.63 0.70
N LYS A 91 -14.80 3.45 1.86
CA LYS A 91 -14.54 4.52 2.83
C LYS A 91 -13.11 5.06 2.74
N ILE A 92 -12.19 4.32 2.10
CA ILE A 92 -10.80 4.73 1.98
C ILE A 92 -10.63 5.49 0.67
N GLU A 93 -10.29 6.78 0.78
CA GLU A 93 -10.06 7.67 -0.36
C GLU A 93 -8.74 8.42 -0.25
N GLU A 94 -8.01 8.25 0.86
CA GLU A 94 -6.77 8.96 1.11
C GLU A 94 -5.54 8.20 0.63
N TRP A 95 -4.50 8.94 0.26
CA TRP A 95 -3.20 8.39 0.00
C TRP A 95 -2.60 7.76 1.24
N HIS A 96 -2.24 6.49 1.16
CA HIS A 96 -1.67 5.76 2.28
C HIS A 96 -0.69 4.68 1.84
N THR A 97 0.08 4.22 2.79
CA THR A 97 0.73 2.92 2.77
C THR A 97 0.19 2.10 3.94
N ASP A 98 0.04 0.80 3.76
CA ASP A 98 -0.69 -0.05 4.68
C ASP A 98 -0.06 -0.07 6.08
N MET A 99 -0.91 0.09 7.10
CA MET A 99 -0.66 -0.22 8.51
C MET A 99 0.61 0.39 9.10
N THR A 100 0.95 1.62 8.74
CA THR A 100 2.13 2.32 9.29
C THR A 100 2.02 2.64 10.78
N PHE A 101 0.86 2.45 11.37
CA PHE A 101 0.64 2.48 12.81
C PHE A 101 1.20 1.24 13.56
N LYS A 102 1.76 0.25 12.86
CA LYS A 102 2.45 -0.90 13.47
C LYS A 102 3.95 -0.64 13.61
N ALA A 103 4.56 -1.28 14.63
CA ALA A 103 6.02 -1.24 14.84
C ALA A 103 6.78 -1.84 13.65
N SER A 104 6.28 -2.96 13.12
CA SER A 104 6.72 -3.58 11.85
C SER A 104 5.56 -3.47 10.85
N PRO A 105 5.54 -2.41 10.03
CA PRO A 105 4.55 -2.32 8.95
C PRO A 105 4.78 -3.41 7.90
N PRO A 106 3.75 -3.81 7.14
CA PRO A 106 3.88 -4.83 6.10
C PRO A 106 5.00 -4.54 5.11
N LEU A 107 5.63 -5.60 4.60
CA LEU A 107 6.58 -5.53 3.48
C LEU A 107 5.86 -5.06 2.21
N GLY A 108 4.71 -5.66 1.91
CA GLY A 108 3.96 -5.39 0.70
C GLY A 108 2.60 -6.07 0.70
N SER A 109 1.82 -5.81 -0.34
CA SER A 109 0.52 -6.42 -0.53
C SER A 109 0.34 -6.87 -1.98
N ILE A 110 -0.27 -8.03 -2.16
CA ILE A 110 -0.67 -8.59 -3.45
C ILE A 110 -2.19 -8.50 -3.54
N LEU A 111 -2.68 -7.72 -4.49
CA LEU A 111 -4.10 -7.46 -4.71
C LEU A 111 -4.53 -8.01 -6.07
N ILE A 112 -5.57 -8.83 -6.07
CA ILE A 112 -6.16 -9.42 -7.29
C ILE A 112 -7.54 -8.81 -7.52
N GLY A 113 -7.83 -8.39 -8.74
CA GLY A 113 -9.16 -7.94 -9.16
C GLY A 113 -10.02 -9.11 -9.59
N ARG A 114 -11.10 -9.41 -8.85
CA ARG A 114 -12.03 -10.50 -9.19
C ARG A 114 -13.28 -10.01 -9.90
N VAL A 115 -13.90 -8.96 -9.38
CA VAL A 115 -15.01 -8.28 -10.04
C VAL A 115 -14.60 -6.82 -10.23
N ILE A 116 -14.51 -6.41 -11.47
CA ILE A 116 -14.08 -5.06 -11.86
C ILE A 116 -15.27 -4.32 -12.45
N PRO A 117 -15.55 -3.10 -12.02
CA PRO A 117 -16.60 -2.28 -12.61
C PRO A 117 -16.32 -1.96 -14.08
N GLU A 118 -17.36 -1.73 -14.87
CA GLU A 118 -17.21 -1.38 -16.29
C GLU A 118 -16.47 -0.06 -16.50
N THR A 119 -16.57 0.86 -15.53
CA THR A 119 -15.89 2.15 -15.55
C THR A 119 -15.40 2.52 -14.16
N GLY A 120 -14.24 3.15 -14.09
CA GLY A 120 -13.64 3.60 -12.82
C GLY A 120 -12.99 2.49 -12.01
N GLY A 121 -12.74 2.75 -10.74
CA GLY A 121 -12.16 1.79 -9.80
C GLY A 121 -10.65 1.57 -9.94
N ASP A 122 -9.95 2.47 -10.61
CA ASP A 122 -8.49 2.42 -10.75
C ASP A 122 -7.77 2.54 -9.40
N THR A 123 -6.49 2.28 -9.40
CA THR A 123 -5.62 2.56 -8.24
C THR A 123 -4.44 3.41 -8.68
N LEU A 124 -4.17 4.46 -7.91
CA LEU A 124 -3.00 5.31 -8.07
C LEU A 124 -1.90 4.84 -7.12
N PHE A 125 -0.64 4.89 -7.60
CA PHE A 125 0.55 4.57 -6.82
C PHE A 125 1.54 5.73 -6.92
N ALA A 126 2.16 6.13 -5.79
CA ALA A 126 3.12 7.23 -5.74
C ALA A 126 4.45 6.78 -5.15
N SER A 127 5.57 7.13 -5.82
CA SER A 127 6.91 6.80 -5.38
C SER A 127 7.39 7.70 -4.25
N LEU A 128 7.57 7.14 -3.07
CA LEU A 128 8.15 7.84 -1.92
C LEU A 128 9.65 8.13 -2.10
N SER A 129 10.35 7.28 -2.88
CA SER A 129 11.78 7.44 -3.16
C SER A 129 12.04 8.59 -4.14
N ALA A 130 11.24 8.67 -5.20
CA ALA A 130 11.33 9.75 -6.17
C ALA A 130 10.90 11.09 -5.56
N ALA A 131 9.84 11.09 -4.75
CA ALA A 131 9.39 12.28 -4.05
C ALA A 131 10.48 12.82 -3.09
N PHE A 132 11.18 11.95 -2.34
CA PHE A 132 12.31 12.39 -1.52
C PHE A 132 13.46 12.98 -2.37
N SER A 133 13.80 12.31 -3.47
CA SER A 133 14.92 12.71 -4.32
C SER A 133 14.70 14.05 -5.04
N ASP A 134 13.44 14.45 -5.25
CA ASP A 134 13.05 15.69 -5.91
C ASP A 134 13.03 16.91 -4.95
N LEU A 135 13.05 16.69 -3.66
CA LEU A 135 13.18 17.78 -2.68
C LEU A 135 14.55 18.46 -2.83
N ASP A 136 14.59 19.76 -2.62
CA ASP A 136 15.86 20.47 -2.51
C ASP A 136 16.69 19.97 -1.32
N LYS A 137 17.98 20.29 -1.35
CA LYS A 137 18.92 19.80 -0.34
C LYS A 137 18.62 20.29 1.07
N GLU A 138 18.12 21.52 1.20
CA GLU A 138 17.76 22.12 2.49
C GLU A 138 16.61 21.35 3.13
N MET A 139 15.55 21.05 2.36
CA MET A 139 14.42 20.28 2.83
C MET A 139 14.82 18.83 3.12
N GLN A 140 15.61 18.19 2.25
CA GLN A 140 16.14 16.84 2.53
C GLN A 140 16.89 16.80 3.86
N ASP A 141 17.77 17.76 4.12
CA ASP A 141 18.56 17.83 5.36
C ASP A 141 17.67 18.14 6.58
N LYS A 142 16.66 19.00 6.44
CA LYS A 142 15.67 19.27 7.48
C LYS A 142 14.92 18.01 7.90
N LEU A 143 14.54 17.15 6.96
CA LEU A 143 13.77 15.94 7.24
C LEU A 143 14.59 14.81 7.87
N LEU A 144 15.91 14.79 7.67
CA LEU A 144 16.79 13.79 8.26
C LEU A 144 16.82 13.96 9.78
N GLY A 145 16.51 12.89 10.49
CA GLY A 145 16.45 12.88 11.95
C GLY A 145 15.11 13.30 12.55
N LEU A 146 14.13 13.72 11.76
CA LEU A 146 12.75 13.89 12.23
C LEU A 146 12.03 12.55 12.32
N ASN A 147 11.20 12.43 13.36
CA ASN A 147 10.25 11.34 13.49
C ASN A 147 8.82 11.87 13.38
N ALA A 148 7.92 11.04 12.89
CA ALA A 148 6.49 11.31 12.85
C ALA A 148 5.72 10.25 13.63
N ILE A 149 4.63 10.65 14.26
CA ILE A 149 3.73 9.75 14.97
C ILE A 149 2.68 9.22 14.01
N HIS A 150 2.60 7.91 13.93
CA HIS A 150 1.58 7.18 13.17
C HIS A 150 0.58 6.55 14.15
N SER A 151 -0.70 6.68 13.84
CA SER A 151 -1.78 6.32 14.77
C SER A 151 -2.90 5.57 14.06
N PHE A 152 -3.31 4.46 14.64
CA PHE A 152 -4.53 3.76 14.26
C PHE A 152 -5.76 4.65 14.46
N GLU A 153 -5.86 5.32 15.61
CA GLU A 153 -6.98 6.21 15.93
C GLU A 153 -7.11 7.34 14.90
N HIS A 154 -5.99 7.92 14.45
CA HIS A 154 -5.98 8.96 13.43
C HIS A 154 -6.55 8.45 12.09
N GLY A 155 -6.14 7.26 11.66
CA GLY A 155 -6.56 6.69 10.37
C GLY A 155 -8.00 6.19 10.35
N PHE A 156 -8.60 5.89 11.51
CA PHE A 156 -9.94 5.33 11.62
C PHE A 156 -10.94 6.27 12.32
N GLN A 157 -10.68 7.59 12.31
CA GLN A 157 -11.52 8.59 13.00
C GLN A 157 -12.99 8.50 12.57
N GLU A 158 -13.30 8.32 11.29
CA GLU A 158 -14.67 8.20 10.80
C GLU A 158 -15.35 6.95 11.35
N SER A 159 -14.69 5.80 11.29
CA SER A 159 -15.22 4.54 11.82
C SER A 159 -15.38 4.57 13.36
N LEU A 160 -14.51 5.31 14.06
CA LEU A 160 -14.60 5.50 15.50
C LEU A 160 -15.71 6.47 15.90
N ALA A 161 -16.10 7.39 15.02
CA ALA A 161 -17.19 8.33 15.23
C ALA A 161 -18.58 7.73 14.95
N GLU A 162 -18.67 6.57 14.28
CA GLU A 162 -19.91 5.84 14.08
C GLU A 162 -20.49 5.36 15.42
N GLU A 163 -21.82 5.15 15.46
CA GLU A 163 -22.48 4.56 16.65
C GLU A 163 -21.89 3.16 16.94
N GLY A 164 -21.42 2.94 18.17
CA GLY A 164 -20.73 1.70 18.57
C GLY A 164 -19.33 1.51 17.97
N GLY A 165 -18.79 2.49 17.24
CA GLY A 165 -17.50 2.38 16.56
C GLY A 165 -16.33 2.17 17.52
N ARG A 166 -16.31 2.91 18.66
CA ARG A 166 -15.25 2.77 19.68
C ARG A 166 -15.30 1.42 20.39
N GLU A 167 -16.47 0.88 20.68
CA GLU A 167 -16.65 -0.45 21.27
C GLU A 167 -16.19 -1.55 20.29
N ARG A 168 -16.60 -1.44 19.04
CA ARG A 168 -16.22 -2.38 17.97
C ARG A 168 -14.71 -2.42 17.74
N LEU A 169 -14.03 -1.28 17.84
CA LEU A 169 -12.59 -1.13 17.58
C LEU A 169 -11.74 -1.06 18.86
N ALA A 170 -12.31 -1.33 20.04
CA ALA A 170 -11.62 -1.17 21.32
C ALA A 170 -10.33 -2.01 21.43
N ASP A 171 -10.35 -3.27 21.00
CA ASP A 171 -9.18 -4.14 21.01
C ASP A 171 -8.11 -3.64 20.02
N ALA A 172 -8.51 -3.23 18.82
CA ALA A 172 -7.59 -2.68 17.82
C ALA A 172 -6.91 -1.38 18.31
N LEU A 173 -7.65 -0.50 19.00
CA LEU A 173 -7.08 0.71 19.63
C LEU A 173 -6.05 0.36 20.72
N LYS A 174 -6.35 -0.64 21.54
CA LYS A 174 -5.47 -1.10 22.60
C LYS A 174 -4.20 -1.77 22.08
N GLU A 175 -4.33 -2.56 21.01
CA GLU A 175 -3.22 -3.30 20.40
C GLU A 175 -2.33 -2.42 19.53
N ASN A 176 -2.84 -1.27 19.06
CA ASN A 176 -2.12 -0.38 18.17
C ASN A 176 -2.05 1.04 18.75
N PRO A 177 -1.30 1.26 19.86
CA PRO A 177 -1.03 2.60 20.35
C PRO A 177 -0.23 3.41 19.32
N PRO A 178 -0.30 4.75 19.34
CA PRO A 178 0.51 5.59 18.47
C PRO A 178 1.99 5.23 18.54
N ILE A 179 2.65 5.18 17.36
CA ILE A 179 4.05 4.80 17.23
C ILE A 179 4.86 5.82 16.45
N SER A 180 6.12 5.98 16.82
CA SER A 180 7.07 6.87 16.15
C SER A 180 7.82 6.12 15.04
N HIS A 181 7.86 6.72 13.84
CA HIS A 181 8.70 6.28 12.73
C HIS A 181 9.55 7.44 12.20
N PRO A 182 10.78 7.18 11.69
CA PRO A 182 11.53 8.19 10.98
C PRO A 182 10.73 8.73 9.77
N VAL A 183 10.71 10.06 9.59
CA VAL A 183 10.13 10.72 8.40
C VAL A 183 10.84 10.27 7.12
N VAL A 184 12.14 10.01 7.21
CA VAL A 184 12.95 9.48 6.12
C VAL A 184 13.49 8.11 6.51
N LYS A 185 13.06 7.07 5.81
CA LYS A 185 13.60 5.71 5.95
C LYS A 185 14.56 5.38 4.80
N ILE A 186 15.42 4.40 5.02
CA ILE A 186 16.27 3.81 3.98
C ILE A 186 15.63 2.49 3.58
N HIS A 187 15.33 2.35 2.29
CA HIS A 187 14.79 1.09 1.76
C HIS A 187 15.83 -0.03 1.83
N PRO A 188 15.52 -1.18 2.45
CA PRO A 188 16.53 -2.19 2.81
C PRO A 188 17.20 -2.89 1.63
N ILE A 189 16.57 -2.91 0.44
CA ILE A 189 17.11 -3.56 -0.76
C ILE A 189 17.78 -2.54 -1.67
N THR A 190 17.10 -1.41 -1.96
CA THR A 190 17.59 -0.43 -2.94
C THR A 190 18.52 0.62 -2.33
N ASN A 191 18.59 0.72 -1.00
CA ASN A 191 19.28 1.77 -0.24
C ASN A 191 18.82 3.20 -0.57
N LYS A 192 17.71 3.36 -1.30
CA LYS A 192 17.10 4.67 -1.54
C LYS A 192 16.47 5.22 -0.27
N LYS A 193 16.53 6.53 -0.09
CA LYS A 193 15.78 7.23 0.94
C LYS A 193 14.34 7.41 0.47
N VAL A 194 13.37 7.20 1.37
CA VAL A 194 11.94 7.30 1.11
C VAL A 194 11.28 8.23 2.12
N LEU A 195 10.30 9.02 1.69
CA LEU A 195 9.44 9.81 2.57
C LEU A 195 8.41 8.91 3.22
N TYR A 196 8.61 8.57 4.50
CA TYR A 196 7.76 7.61 5.20
C TYR A 196 6.68 8.30 6.00
N VAL A 197 5.83 9.08 5.32
CA VAL A 197 4.65 9.75 5.86
C VAL A 197 3.46 9.56 4.93
N ASN A 198 2.26 9.52 5.47
CA ASN A 198 1.02 9.44 4.68
C ASN A 198 -0.13 10.13 5.41
N ARG A 199 -1.10 10.65 4.65
CA ARG A 199 -2.23 11.42 5.19
C ARG A 199 -3.13 10.58 6.10
N LEU A 200 -3.28 9.29 5.81
CA LEU A 200 -4.22 8.44 6.54
C LEU A 200 -3.75 8.15 7.99
N PHE A 201 -2.47 7.86 8.19
CA PHE A 201 -1.98 7.39 9.50
C PHE A 201 -1.01 8.34 10.20
N THR A 202 -0.38 9.29 9.50
CA THR A 202 0.59 10.22 10.12
C THR A 202 -0.14 11.38 10.77
N SER A 203 -0.09 11.45 12.10
CA SER A 203 -0.81 12.46 12.86
C SER A 203 -0.02 13.77 13.06
N HIS A 204 1.27 13.70 13.38
CA HIS A 204 2.13 14.87 13.59
C HIS A 204 3.62 14.51 13.59
N ILE A 205 4.48 15.51 13.43
CA ILE A 205 5.93 15.40 13.61
C ILE A 205 6.24 15.46 15.11
N GLU A 206 7.01 14.48 15.59
CA GLU A 206 7.35 14.36 16.99
C GLU A 206 8.22 15.53 17.46
N ASN A 207 7.92 16.07 18.65
CA ASN A 207 8.65 17.20 19.27
C ASN A 207 8.67 18.51 18.45
N MET A 208 7.73 18.71 17.52
CA MET A 208 7.56 19.92 16.72
C MET A 208 6.31 20.69 17.17
N ASP A 209 6.32 22.01 17.03
CA ASP A 209 5.11 22.81 17.26
C ASP A 209 3.97 22.34 16.37
N SER A 210 2.74 22.36 16.89
CA SER A 210 1.57 21.81 16.21
C SER A 210 1.29 22.49 14.86
N SER A 211 1.46 23.80 14.76
CA SER A 211 1.26 24.53 13.50
C SER A 211 2.38 24.21 12.51
N GLU A 212 3.64 24.23 12.96
CA GLU A 212 4.79 23.90 12.12
C GLU A 212 4.72 22.44 11.61
N SER A 213 4.35 21.51 12.48
CA SER A 213 4.15 20.09 12.13
C SER A 213 3.07 19.93 11.07
N LYS A 214 1.94 20.61 11.23
CA LYS A 214 0.85 20.58 10.26
C LYS A 214 1.30 21.13 8.90
N ASP A 215 1.93 22.29 8.88
CA ASP A 215 2.37 22.94 7.64
C ASP A 215 3.40 22.07 6.90
N LEU A 216 4.32 21.45 7.64
CA LEU A 216 5.33 20.56 7.05
C LEU A 216 4.68 19.28 6.48
N LEU A 217 3.76 18.65 7.21
CA LEU A 217 3.08 17.44 6.73
C LEU A 217 2.21 17.73 5.52
N GLU A 218 1.44 18.83 5.49
CA GLU A 218 0.65 19.22 4.33
C GLU A 218 1.54 19.45 3.10
N PHE A 219 2.68 20.15 3.27
CA PHE A 219 3.66 20.30 2.20
C PHE A 219 4.15 18.95 1.66
N LEU A 220 4.50 18.01 2.54
CA LEU A 220 4.99 16.68 2.15
C LEU A 220 3.91 15.85 1.44
N PHE A 221 2.67 15.87 1.96
CA PHE A 221 1.55 15.17 1.35
C PHE A 221 1.26 15.71 -0.06
N ASP A 222 1.20 17.03 -0.23
CA ASP A 222 0.99 17.65 -1.54
C ASP A 222 2.16 17.39 -2.49
N HIS A 223 3.38 17.32 -1.96
CA HIS A 223 4.56 17.02 -2.75
C HIS A 223 4.55 15.61 -3.30
N ILE A 224 4.24 14.59 -2.46
CA ILE A 224 4.26 13.17 -2.85
C ILE A 224 3.23 12.86 -3.95
N GLN A 225 2.07 13.52 -3.94
CA GLN A 225 0.98 13.24 -4.89
C GLN A 225 1.08 14.00 -6.23
N LYS A 226 2.21 14.67 -6.52
CA LYS A 226 2.43 15.30 -7.82
C LYS A 226 2.48 14.25 -8.94
N ASP A 227 1.84 14.53 -10.06
CA ASP A 227 1.71 13.61 -11.21
C ASP A 227 3.02 12.96 -11.64
N LYS A 228 4.14 13.70 -11.53
CA LYS A 228 5.46 13.17 -11.90
C LYS A 228 5.97 12.01 -11.05
N PHE A 229 5.36 11.76 -9.87
CA PHE A 229 5.69 10.63 -8.99
C PHE A 229 4.63 9.56 -8.99
N VAL A 230 3.55 9.72 -9.77
CA VAL A 230 2.37 8.88 -9.74
C VAL A 230 2.28 8.02 -10.99
N CYS A 231 1.89 6.77 -10.83
CA CYS A 231 1.34 5.97 -11.91
C CYS A 231 -0.09 5.54 -11.58
N ARG A 232 -0.89 5.35 -12.64
CA ARG A 232 -2.28 4.90 -12.56
C ARG A 232 -2.39 3.51 -13.13
N PHE A 233 -3.06 2.62 -12.41
CA PHE A 233 -3.35 1.28 -12.85
C PHE A 233 -4.85 1.07 -13.02
N SER A 234 -5.26 0.79 -14.26
CA SER A 234 -6.63 0.42 -14.59
C SER A 234 -6.77 -1.09 -14.49
N TRP A 235 -7.75 -1.53 -13.71
CA TRP A 235 -7.97 -2.94 -13.43
C TRP A 235 -8.73 -3.63 -14.56
N GLU A 236 -8.40 -4.88 -14.76
CA GLU A 236 -9.15 -5.87 -15.52
C GLU A 236 -9.36 -7.09 -14.62
N ALA A 237 -10.34 -7.94 -14.92
CA ALA A 237 -10.52 -9.17 -14.17
C ALA A 237 -9.24 -10.01 -14.19
N ASN A 238 -8.88 -10.61 -13.06
CA ASN A 238 -7.66 -11.39 -12.87
C ASN A 238 -6.34 -10.61 -13.09
N SER A 239 -6.40 -9.27 -13.06
CA SER A 239 -5.19 -8.46 -12.93
C SER A 239 -4.69 -8.49 -11.49
N ILE A 240 -3.39 -8.41 -11.32
CA ILE A 240 -2.71 -8.39 -10.03
C ILE A 240 -1.86 -7.12 -9.95
N ALA A 241 -1.89 -6.45 -8.80
CA ALA A 241 -0.91 -5.45 -8.41
C ALA A 241 -0.17 -5.95 -7.16
N PHE A 242 1.15 -5.91 -7.21
CA PHE A 242 2.01 -6.17 -6.07
C PHE A 242 2.90 -4.96 -5.83
N TRP A 243 2.75 -4.30 -4.68
CA TRP A 243 3.53 -3.13 -4.33
C TRP A 243 4.38 -3.34 -3.09
N ASP A 244 5.54 -2.66 -3.08
CA ASP A 244 6.41 -2.58 -1.93
C ASP A 244 5.92 -1.47 -0.99
N ASN A 245 5.32 -1.87 0.12
CA ASN A 245 4.71 -0.97 1.10
C ASN A 245 5.74 -0.05 1.80
N ARG A 246 7.03 -0.34 1.64
CA ARG A 246 8.13 0.45 2.21
C ARG A 246 8.51 1.66 1.35
N SER A 247 8.06 1.71 0.08
CA SER A 247 8.45 2.75 -0.87
C SER A 247 7.30 3.38 -1.65
N VAL A 248 6.04 2.89 -1.47
CA VAL A 248 4.89 3.32 -2.26
C VAL A 248 3.74 3.77 -1.38
N LEU A 249 3.12 4.92 -1.71
CA LEU A 249 1.75 5.20 -1.32
C LEU A 249 0.80 4.72 -2.42
N HIS A 250 -0.39 4.31 -2.01
CA HIS A 250 -1.46 4.00 -2.95
C HIS A 250 -2.78 4.68 -2.56
N LYS A 251 -3.64 4.86 -3.56
CA LYS A 251 -4.95 5.48 -3.40
C LYS A 251 -5.95 4.80 -4.32
N PRO A 252 -7.01 4.18 -3.80
CA PRO A 252 -8.13 3.72 -4.61
C PRO A 252 -8.89 4.93 -5.16
N VAL A 253 -9.36 4.83 -6.41
CA VAL A 253 -10.22 5.82 -7.04
C VAL A 253 -11.66 5.31 -6.98
N ASN A 254 -12.50 5.96 -6.15
CA ASN A 254 -13.86 5.48 -5.85
C ASN A 254 -14.93 6.06 -6.79
N ASP A 255 -14.60 6.20 -8.08
CA ASP A 255 -15.44 6.77 -9.14
C ASP A 255 -16.34 5.73 -9.84
N TYR A 256 -16.42 4.52 -9.32
CA TYR A 256 -17.19 3.40 -9.87
C TYR A 256 -18.56 3.17 -9.18
N TRP A 257 -18.81 3.80 -8.05
CA TRP A 257 -20.09 3.64 -7.34
C TRP A 257 -21.28 3.98 -8.25
N PRO A 258 -22.37 3.22 -8.29
CA PRO A 258 -22.76 2.12 -7.38
C PRO A 258 -22.43 0.70 -7.90
N GLN A 259 -21.46 0.55 -8.81
CA GLN A 259 -21.10 -0.75 -9.36
C GLN A 259 -20.39 -1.61 -8.30
N LEU A 260 -20.54 -2.93 -8.41
CA LEU A 260 -19.82 -3.89 -7.58
C LEU A 260 -18.33 -3.90 -7.97
N ARG A 261 -17.45 -3.82 -6.97
CA ARG A 261 -16.02 -4.05 -7.09
C ARG A 261 -15.58 -5.03 -6.02
N ARG A 262 -14.96 -6.14 -6.42
CA ARG A 262 -14.43 -7.15 -5.49
C ARG A 262 -12.97 -7.43 -5.79
N MET A 263 -12.16 -7.26 -4.76
CA MET A 263 -10.72 -7.52 -4.76
C MET A 263 -10.36 -8.52 -3.67
N GLU A 264 -9.28 -9.25 -3.88
CA GLU A 264 -8.72 -10.19 -2.89
C GLU A 264 -7.28 -9.82 -2.62
N ARG A 265 -6.94 -9.62 -1.34
CA ARG A 265 -5.63 -9.12 -0.91
C ARG A 265 -4.95 -10.09 0.04
N ILE A 266 -3.67 -10.35 -0.19
CA ILE A 266 -2.76 -10.90 0.80
C ILE A 266 -1.76 -9.82 1.20
N THR A 267 -1.55 -9.66 2.50
CA THR A 267 -0.57 -8.74 3.07
C THR A 267 0.59 -9.57 3.64
N ILE A 268 1.82 -9.18 3.29
CA ILE A 268 3.06 -9.85 3.68
C ILE A 268 3.67 -9.09 4.84
N GLU A 269 4.06 -9.76 5.91
CA GLU A 269 4.70 -9.17 7.10
C GLU A 269 6.04 -8.52 6.74
N GLY A 270 6.38 -7.43 7.48
CA GLY A 270 7.62 -6.67 7.32
C GLY A 270 8.67 -6.97 8.38
#